data_ba26e025c0614e3b2e562cbb1d6adae2
#
_entry.id   ba26e025c0614e3b2e562cbb1d6adae2
#
_cell.length_a   1.000
_cell.length_b   1.000
_cell.length_c   1.000
_cell.angle_alpha   90.00
_cell.angle_beta   90.00
_cell.angle_gamma   90.00
#
_symmetry.space_group_name_H-M   'P 1'
#
loop_
_entity.id
_entity.type
_entity.pdbx_description
1 polymer ?
#
loop_
_entity_poly.entity_id
_entity_poly.type
_entity_poly.pdbx_seq_one_letter_code
_entity_poly.pdbx_strand_id
1 'polypeptide(L)'
;MSEFPTVEIEGISVPKALIGINSLLGWSHTSGGRDEWIKKYFTAQRIADVFAHCIKLGLYGVLGPVFPRLHEAIKISEDMTGQKMLFVSTTFGGKETTDQQAKQAKEVGSPICCIHGGWTDGWQLKDGKLDGFEKYLAMIRDADVIPGVACHNGDRLRMVDQGGYDCAVFVTPINKLGFYMNPSKESALDAVKNCSKPVIAIKPLASGRFDEGRPKEWLKWVSDTPGVSSMVIGFMSEEEATEDITALKEIFGIS
;
A
#
# COMPACT_ATOMS: atom_id res chain seq x y z
N MET A 1 1.51 23.70 6.49
CA MET A 1 1.95 22.97 5.27
C MET A 1 0.69 22.56 4.53
N SER A 2 0.63 22.70 3.21
CA SER A 2 -0.50 22.22 2.41
C SER A 2 -0.51 20.68 2.43
N GLU A 3 -1.63 20.12 2.86
CA GLU A 3 -1.79 18.67 2.97
C GLU A 3 -2.05 18.03 1.60
N PHE A 4 -1.64 16.79 1.43
CA PHE A 4 -2.00 16.00 0.27
C PHE A 4 -3.53 15.84 0.18
N PRO A 5 -4.14 15.89 -1.03
CA PRO A 5 -5.54 15.57 -1.18
C PRO A 5 -5.81 14.13 -0.71
N THR A 6 -7.03 13.88 -0.27
CA THR A 6 -7.43 12.61 0.33
C THR A 6 -8.54 11.92 -0.47
N VAL A 7 -8.75 10.65 -0.20
CA VAL A 7 -9.92 9.86 -0.58
C VAL A 7 -10.56 9.29 0.68
N GLU A 8 -11.88 9.32 0.74
CA GLU A 8 -12.61 8.77 1.88
C GLU A 8 -12.83 7.26 1.72
N ILE A 9 -12.47 6.50 2.75
CA ILE A 9 -12.69 5.05 2.84
C ILE A 9 -13.40 4.76 4.17
N GLU A 10 -14.71 4.57 4.11
CA GLU A 10 -15.59 4.35 5.29
C GLU A 10 -15.33 5.34 6.44
N GLY A 11 -15.21 6.64 6.12
CA GLY A 11 -14.99 7.70 7.10
C GLY A 11 -13.53 7.94 7.49
N ILE A 12 -12.60 7.19 6.89
CA ILE A 12 -11.16 7.43 7.04
C ILE A 12 -10.65 8.22 5.84
N SER A 13 -10.08 9.39 6.13
CA SER A 13 -9.47 10.26 5.11
C SER A 13 -8.05 9.78 4.79
N VAL A 14 -7.89 9.08 3.66
CA VAL A 14 -6.62 8.48 3.24
C VAL A 14 -5.92 9.40 2.23
N PRO A 15 -4.67 9.84 2.45
CA PRO A 15 -3.93 10.66 1.49
C PRO A 15 -3.81 9.98 0.12
N LYS A 16 -3.86 10.76 -0.96
CA LYS A 16 -3.66 10.25 -2.33
C LYS A 16 -2.24 9.75 -2.62
N ALA A 17 -1.34 9.90 -1.65
CA ALA A 17 -0.03 9.30 -1.65
C ALA A 17 0.29 8.72 -0.26
N LEU A 18 0.90 7.55 -0.22
CA LEU A 18 1.32 6.82 0.98
C LEU A 18 2.77 6.36 0.82
N ILE A 19 3.47 6.21 1.93
CA ILE A 19 4.82 5.66 1.97
C ILE A 19 4.75 4.13 1.87
N GLY A 20 5.53 3.54 0.95
CA GLY A 20 5.73 2.11 0.82
C GLY A 20 6.95 1.63 1.61
N ILE A 21 6.88 0.41 2.15
CA ILE A 21 7.89 -0.08 3.09
C ILE A 21 8.77 -1.20 2.55
N ASN A 22 8.50 -1.72 1.38
CA ASN A 22 9.23 -2.87 0.84
C ASN A 22 10.73 -2.60 0.66
N SER A 23 11.08 -1.39 0.23
CA SER A 23 12.45 -0.90 0.09
C SER A 23 13.18 -0.71 1.43
N LEU A 24 12.45 -0.61 2.53
CA LEU A 24 12.99 -0.39 3.88
C LEU A 24 13.02 -1.66 4.74
N LEU A 25 12.19 -2.67 4.41
CA LEU A 25 12.09 -3.92 5.18
C LEU A 25 12.77 -5.12 4.50
N GLY A 26 13.39 -4.94 3.34
CA GLY A 26 14.10 -6.01 2.63
C GLY A 26 13.19 -6.91 1.79
N TRP A 27 12.25 -6.28 1.08
CA TRP A 27 11.43 -6.91 0.04
C TRP A 27 11.56 -6.13 -1.28
N SER A 28 12.82 -5.99 -1.75
CA SER A 28 13.16 -5.12 -2.89
C SER A 28 12.66 -5.61 -4.24
N HIS A 29 12.28 -6.87 -4.35
CA HIS A 29 11.98 -7.55 -5.61
C HIS A 29 13.15 -7.55 -6.61
N THR A 30 14.39 -7.47 -6.15
CA THR A 30 15.60 -7.46 -6.99
C THR A 30 16.46 -8.70 -6.77
N SER A 31 17.04 -8.86 -5.57
CA SER A 31 17.86 -10.03 -5.23
C SER A 31 17.85 -10.29 -3.72
N GLY A 32 18.06 -11.55 -3.33
CA GLY A 32 18.16 -11.92 -1.92
C GLY A 32 19.33 -11.22 -1.20
N GLY A 33 20.46 -11.01 -1.90
CA GLY A 33 21.60 -10.26 -1.33
C GLY A 33 21.27 -8.81 -1.02
N ARG A 34 20.48 -8.14 -1.88
CA ARG A 34 19.98 -6.79 -1.62
C ARG A 34 19.01 -6.77 -0.45
N ASP A 35 18.10 -7.74 -0.39
CA ASP A 35 17.14 -7.84 0.71
C ASP A 35 17.83 -8.03 2.07
N GLU A 36 18.85 -8.89 2.14
CA GLU A 36 19.64 -9.08 3.36
C GLU A 36 20.44 -7.82 3.75
N TRP A 37 20.99 -7.08 2.77
CA TRP A 37 21.65 -5.81 3.04
C TRP A 37 20.66 -4.79 3.59
N ILE A 38 19.48 -4.65 2.98
CA ILE A 38 18.41 -3.74 3.45
C ILE A 38 18.01 -4.06 4.89
N LYS A 39 17.77 -5.34 5.20
CA LYS A 39 17.39 -5.77 6.57
C LYS A 39 18.43 -5.42 7.62
N LYS A 40 19.71 -5.46 7.26
CA LYS A 40 20.84 -5.09 8.15
C LYS A 40 21.01 -3.58 8.26
N TYR A 41 20.82 -2.87 7.15
CA TYR A 41 21.04 -1.42 7.10
C TYR A 41 19.90 -0.65 7.77
N PHE A 42 18.66 -0.97 7.46
CA PHE A 42 17.50 -0.24 7.96
C PHE A 42 17.07 -0.73 9.35
N THR A 43 17.60 -0.09 10.39
CA THR A 43 17.07 -0.18 11.76
C THR A 43 15.75 0.59 11.87
N ALA A 44 15.00 0.41 12.96
CA ALA A 44 13.80 1.20 13.23
C ALA A 44 14.08 2.71 13.20
N GLN A 45 15.22 3.14 13.76
CA GLN A 45 15.63 4.56 13.74
C GLN A 45 15.86 5.07 12.32
N ARG A 46 16.60 4.36 11.48
CA ARG A 46 16.83 4.80 10.09
C ARG A 46 15.56 4.84 9.24
N ILE A 47 14.62 3.94 9.48
CA ILE A 47 13.30 4.00 8.86
C ILE A 47 12.55 5.24 9.38
N ALA A 48 12.61 5.50 10.67
CA ALA A 48 11.98 6.67 11.28
C ALA A 48 12.56 8.00 10.77
N ASP A 49 13.86 8.06 10.50
CA ASP A 49 14.50 9.25 9.92
C ASP A 49 13.89 9.56 8.54
N VAL A 50 13.74 8.55 7.67
CA VAL A 50 13.06 8.69 6.36
C VAL A 50 11.59 9.10 6.55
N PHE A 51 10.86 8.50 7.49
CA PHE A 51 9.46 8.85 7.76
C PHE A 51 9.33 10.28 8.28
N ALA A 52 10.19 10.68 9.22
CA ALA A 52 10.20 12.05 9.74
C ALA A 52 10.48 13.08 8.64
N HIS A 53 11.36 12.74 7.68
CA HIS A 53 11.60 13.56 6.51
C HIS A 53 10.35 13.65 5.60
N CYS A 54 9.69 12.53 5.32
CA CYS A 54 8.43 12.50 4.55
C CYS A 54 7.34 13.34 5.24
N ILE A 55 7.20 13.22 6.56
CA ILE A 55 6.23 13.99 7.36
C ILE A 55 6.50 15.50 7.23
N LYS A 56 7.76 15.94 7.31
CA LYS A 56 8.14 17.34 7.10
C LYS A 56 7.79 17.84 5.70
N LEU A 57 7.74 16.95 4.73
CA LEU A 57 7.30 17.25 3.37
C LEU A 57 5.76 17.13 3.19
N GLY A 58 5.01 16.79 4.24
CA GLY A 58 3.56 16.70 4.25
C GLY A 58 3.00 15.30 3.91
N LEU A 59 3.85 14.27 3.76
CA LEU A 59 3.44 12.90 3.52
C LEU A 59 3.50 12.10 4.83
N TYR A 60 2.34 11.81 5.42
CA TYR A 60 2.20 11.18 6.74
C TYR A 60 1.48 9.84 6.75
N GLY A 61 1.07 9.33 5.59
CA GLY A 61 0.44 8.01 5.45
C GLY A 61 1.46 6.93 5.09
N VAL A 62 1.31 5.73 5.63
CA VAL A 62 2.16 4.57 5.31
C VAL A 62 1.30 3.32 5.09
N LEU A 63 1.71 2.45 4.14
CA LEU A 63 1.08 1.16 3.91
C LEU A 63 2.09 0.02 4.08
N GLY A 64 1.76 -0.97 4.90
CA GLY A 64 2.60 -2.14 5.14
C GLY A 64 2.00 -3.13 6.13
N PRO A 65 2.65 -4.27 6.38
CA PRO A 65 2.18 -5.25 7.37
C PRO A 65 2.35 -4.74 8.80
N VAL A 66 1.58 -5.31 9.73
CA VAL A 66 1.85 -5.15 11.16
C VAL A 66 3.16 -5.89 11.49
N PHE A 67 4.27 -5.18 11.45
CA PHE A 67 5.60 -5.71 11.65
C PHE A 67 6.32 -4.92 12.74
N PRO A 68 6.93 -5.56 13.78
CA PRO A 68 7.45 -4.84 14.94
C PRO A 68 8.38 -3.67 14.61
N ARG A 69 9.34 -3.87 13.70
CA ARG A 69 10.28 -2.82 13.28
C ARG A 69 9.58 -1.63 12.60
N LEU A 70 8.54 -1.90 11.79
CA LEU A 70 7.76 -0.84 11.14
C LEU A 70 6.99 -0.03 12.17
N HIS A 71 6.32 -0.71 13.10
CA HIS A 71 5.56 -0.05 14.15
C HIS A 71 6.46 0.78 15.08
N GLU A 72 7.65 0.26 15.44
CA GLU A 72 8.65 1.00 16.20
C GLU A 72 9.11 2.26 15.44
N ALA A 73 9.37 2.14 14.14
CA ALA A 73 9.76 3.28 13.31
C ALA A 73 8.67 4.35 13.21
N ILE A 74 7.40 3.94 13.08
CA ILE A 74 6.25 4.86 13.10
C ILE A 74 6.24 5.65 14.40
N LYS A 75 6.33 4.99 15.56
CA LYS A 75 6.35 5.65 16.87
C LYS A 75 7.50 6.63 17.01
N ILE A 76 8.71 6.23 16.64
CA ILE A 76 9.89 7.12 16.70
C ILE A 76 9.67 8.35 15.81
N SER A 77 9.17 8.18 14.59
CA SER A 77 8.93 9.31 13.68
C SER A 77 7.83 10.26 14.18
N GLU A 78 6.78 9.73 14.80
CA GLU A 78 5.75 10.53 15.47
C GLU A 78 6.33 11.34 16.64
N ASP A 79 7.17 10.72 17.47
CA ASP A 79 7.84 11.40 18.60
C ASP A 79 8.81 12.48 18.10
N MET A 80 9.53 12.24 16.98
CA MET A 80 10.44 13.22 16.37
C MET A 80 9.71 14.43 15.78
N THR A 81 8.51 14.25 15.27
CA THR A 81 7.81 15.27 14.48
C THR A 81 6.60 15.87 15.18
N GLY A 82 6.06 15.20 16.18
CA GLY A 82 4.77 15.56 16.82
C GLY A 82 3.54 15.28 15.95
N GLN A 83 3.73 14.71 14.74
CA GLN A 83 2.66 14.40 13.80
C GLN A 83 2.33 12.91 13.82
N LYS A 84 1.04 12.58 13.96
CA LYS A 84 0.57 11.19 13.84
C LYS A 84 0.60 10.72 12.40
N MET A 85 1.03 9.46 12.19
CA MET A 85 0.98 8.80 10.90
C MET A 85 -0.33 8.03 10.72
N LEU A 86 -0.91 8.11 9.52
CA LEU A 86 -1.97 7.19 9.13
C LEU A 86 -1.34 5.86 8.69
N PHE A 87 -1.61 4.80 9.42
CA PHE A 87 -1.14 3.46 9.09
C PHE A 87 -2.26 2.62 8.44
N VAL A 88 -2.12 2.30 7.15
CA VAL A 88 -2.95 1.32 6.45
C VAL A 88 -2.21 -0.02 6.49
N SER A 89 -2.75 -0.99 7.23
CA SER A 89 -2.06 -2.26 7.41
C SER A 89 -2.43 -3.32 6.38
N THR A 90 -1.56 -4.32 6.25
CA THR A 90 -1.87 -5.58 5.55
C THR A 90 -1.63 -6.76 6.49
N THR A 91 -2.37 -7.85 6.28
CA THR A 91 -2.04 -9.12 6.96
C THR A 91 -0.66 -9.62 6.50
N PHE A 92 0.01 -10.41 7.36
CA PHE A 92 1.35 -10.95 7.11
C PHE A 92 1.48 -12.34 7.75
N GLY A 93 2.27 -13.24 7.16
CA GLY A 93 2.36 -14.63 7.63
C GLY A 93 1.31 -15.54 6.98
N GLY A 94 0.78 -16.51 7.68
CA GLY A 94 -0.24 -17.44 7.17
C GLY A 94 -1.67 -16.89 7.36
N LYS A 95 -2.58 -17.26 6.46
CA LYS A 95 -3.99 -16.85 6.55
C LYS A 95 -4.69 -17.28 7.85
N GLU A 96 -4.21 -18.34 8.46
CA GLU A 96 -4.69 -18.85 9.75
C GLU A 96 -4.47 -17.88 10.92
N THR A 97 -3.58 -16.92 10.77
CA THR A 97 -3.28 -15.90 11.78
C THR A 97 -4.08 -14.59 11.58
N THR A 98 -5.02 -14.54 10.63
CA THR A 98 -5.75 -13.31 10.26
C THR A 98 -6.45 -12.65 11.45
N ASP A 99 -7.13 -13.42 12.31
CA ASP A 99 -7.78 -12.89 13.52
C ASP A 99 -6.80 -12.19 14.45
N GLN A 100 -5.65 -12.83 14.72
CA GLN A 100 -4.59 -12.23 15.54
C GLN A 100 -4.04 -10.96 14.90
N GLN A 101 -3.80 -10.98 13.60
CA GLN A 101 -3.25 -9.83 12.87
C GLN A 101 -4.24 -8.66 12.79
N ALA A 102 -5.53 -8.94 12.66
CA ALA A 102 -6.56 -7.91 12.71
C ALA A 102 -6.60 -7.21 14.08
N LYS A 103 -6.53 -7.99 15.16
CA LYS A 103 -6.42 -7.45 16.53
C LYS A 103 -5.16 -6.62 16.73
N GLN A 104 -4.01 -7.10 16.23
CA GLN A 104 -2.76 -6.35 16.25
C GLN A 104 -2.87 -5.05 15.44
N ALA A 105 -3.53 -5.07 14.27
CA ALA A 105 -3.77 -3.85 13.48
C ALA A 105 -4.55 -2.81 14.30
N LYS A 106 -5.61 -3.24 15.01
CA LYS A 106 -6.36 -2.38 15.93
C LYS A 106 -5.49 -1.81 17.05
N GLU A 107 -4.70 -2.67 17.72
CA GLU A 107 -3.80 -2.28 18.81
C GLU A 107 -2.77 -1.23 18.41
N VAL A 108 -2.25 -1.31 17.17
CA VAL A 108 -1.28 -0.32 16.65
C VAL A 108 -1.95 0.90 16.02
N GLY A 109 -3.29 1.00 16.08
CA GLY A 109 -4.04 2.16 15.59
C GLY A 109 -4.22 2.19 14.06
N SER A 110 -4.13 1.05 13.37
CA SER A 110 -4.42 0.96 11.95
C SER A 110 -5.94 0.89 11.73
N PRO A 111 -6.57 1.89 11.10
CA PRO A 111 -8.01 1.87 10.87
C PRO A 111 -8.43 0.94 9.72
N ILE A 112 -7.50 0.59 8.84
CA ILE A 112 -7.75 -0.26 7.66
C ILE A 112 -6.73 -1.40 7.65
N CYS A 113 -7.20 -2.65 7.44
CA CYS A 113 -6.34 -3.82 7.27
C CYS A 113 -6.72 -4.58 6.00
N CYS A 114 -5.78 -4.72 5.07
CA CYS A 114 -6.00 -5.43 3.82
C CYS A 114 -5.51 -6.88 3.91
N ILE A 115 -6.29 -7.84 3.42
CA ILE A 115 -5.80 -9.20 3.22
C ILE A 115 -4.64 -9.17 2.22
N HIS A 116 -3.54 -9.86 2.54
CA HIS A 116 -2.31 -9.81 1.76
C HIS A 116 -2.47 -10.33 0.33
N GLY A 117 -1.87 -9.64 -0.64
CA GLY A 117 -2.03 -9.93 -2.07
C GLY A 117 -1.62 -11.34 -2.47
N GLY A 118 -0.53 -11.86 -1.92
CA GLY A 118 -0.09 -13.23 -2.22
C GLY A 118 -1.11 -14.31 -1.79
N TRP A 119 -1.94 -14.03 -0.78
CA TRP A 119 -3.00 -14.96 -0.39
C TRP A 119 -4.17 -14.84 -1.35
N THR A 120 -4.62 -13.64 -1.63
CA THR A 120 -5.75 -13.38 -2.54
C THR A 120 -5.48 -13.96 -3.93
N ASP A 121 -4.26 -13.77 -4.45
CA ASP A 121 -3.87 -14.29 -5.78
C ASP A 121 -3.90 -15.82 -5.85
N GLY A 122 -3.42 -16.48 -4.80
CA GLY A 122 -3.37 -17.94 -4.69
C GLY A 122 -4.63 -18.59 -4.09
N TRP A 123 -5.69 -17.81 -3.81
CA TRP A 123 -6.87 -18.33 -3.15
C TRP A 123 -7.62 -19.37 -3.99
N GLN A 124 -8.03 -20.45 -3.37
CA GLN A 124 -8.82 -21.49 -4.04
C GLN A 124 -10.20 -20.97 -4.48
N LEU A 125 -10.63 -21.39 -5.66
CA LEU A 125 -11.96 -21.06 -6.17
C LEU A 125 -12.89 -22.24 -6.01
N LYS A 126 -14.13 -21.93 -5.63
CA LYS A 126 -15.25 -22.85 -5.63
C LYS A 126 -16.46 -22.13 -6.21
N ASP A 127 -17.08 -22.73 -7.20
CA ASP A 127 -18.27 -22.19 -7.88
C ASP A 127 -18.07 -20.72 -8.35
N GLY A 128 -16.87 -20.39 -8.86
CA GLY A 128 -16.53 -19.06 -9.36
C GLY A 128 -16.25 -17.99 -8.29
N LYS A 129 -16.22 -18.37 -7.00
CA LYS A 129 -15.94 -17.49 -5.86
C LYS A 129 -14.68 -17.91 -5.12
N LEU A 130 -14.12 -17.00 -4.33
CA LEU A 130 -13.02 -17.32 -3.42
C LEU A 130 -13.58 -18.13 -2.23
N ASP A 131 -13.20 -19.40 -2.12
CA ASP A 131 -13.78 -20.35 -1.16
C ASP A 131 -13.54 -19.92 0.31
N GLY A 132 -14.62 -19.56 1.00
CA GLY A 132 -14.59 -19.14 2.41
C GLY A 132 -13.79 -17.86 2.68
N PHE A 133 -13.57 -17.00 1.67
CA PHE A 133 -12.80 -15.77 1.82
C PHE A 133 -13.48 -14.75 2.72
N GLU A 134 -14.82 -14.71 2.72
CA GLU A 134 -15.66 -13.81 3.50
C GLU A 134 -15.37 -13.88 5.01
N LYS A 135 -15.05 -15.07 5.54
CA LYS A 135 -14.75 -15.22 6.98
C LYS A 135 -13.51 -14.44 7.42
N TYR A 136 -12.53 -14.26 6.53
CA TYR A 136 -11.31 -13.53 6.86
C TYR A 136 -11.53 -12.02 6.83
N LEU A 137 -12.42 -11.54 5.95
CA LEU A 137 -12.86 -10.15 5.97
C LEU A 137 -13.70 -9.87 7.23
N ALA A 138 -14.57 -10.81 7.63
CA ALA A 138 -15.33 -10.70 8.87
C ALA A 138 -14.41 -10.65 10.11
N MET A 139 -13.33 -11.45 10.18
CA MET A 139 -12.35 -11.38 11.28
C MET A 139 -11.73 -9.98 11.41
N ILE A 140 -11.46 -9.29 10.27
CA ILE A 140 -10.95 -7.93 10.29
C ILE A 140 -12.04 -6.96 10.79
N ARG A 141 -13.26 -7.11 10.31
CA ARG A 141 -14.40 -6.30 10.72
C ARG A 141 -14.74 -6.48 12.20
N ASP A 142 -14.70 -7.72 12.69
CA ASP A 142 -14.96 -8.07 14.11
C ASP A 142 -13.90 -7.48 15.07
N ALA A 143 -12.71 -7.21 14.57
CA ALA A 143 -11.66 -6.49 15.30
C ALA A 143 -11.86 -4.95 15.30
N ASP A 144 -12.99 -4.44 14.77
CA ASP A 144 -13.26 -3.01 14.61
C ASP A 144 -12.20 -2.31 13.74
N VAL A 145 -11.82 -2.98 12.63
CA VAL A 145 -10.91 -2.49 11.60
C VAL A 145 -11.61 -2.64 10.23
N ILE A 146 -11.43 -1.67 9.36
CA ILE A 146 -12.04 -1.67 8.03
C ILE A 146 -11.29 -2.71 7.15
N PRO A 147 -12.00 -3.70 6.57
CA PRO A 147 -11.37 -4.69 5.73
C PRO A 147 -11.08 -4.14 4.33
N GLY A 148 -9.87 -4.43 3.85
CA GLY A 148 -9.45 -4.21 2.48
C GLY A 148 -8.92 -5.50 1.85
N VAL A 149 -8.68 -5.48 0.55
CA VAL A 149 -8.12 -6.62 -0.17
C VAL A 149 -6.96 -6.16 -1.05
N ALA A 150 -5.77 -6.74 -0.83
CA ALA A 150 -4.67 -6.62 -1.75
C ALA A 150 -4.66 -7.79 -2.74
N CYS A 151 -4.30 -7.55 -3.99
CA CYS A 151 -4.09 -8.58 -5.01
C CYS A 151 -3.15 -8.06 -6.11
N HIS A 152 -2.48 -8.97 -6.82
CA HIS A 152 -1.66 -8.63 -7.98
C HIS A 152 -2.31 -9.09 -9.30
N ASN A 153 -3.54 -9.59 -9.22
CA ASN A 153 -4.27 -10.16 -10.33
C ASN A 153 -5.61 -9.44 -10.54
N GLY A 154 -5.78 -8.80 -11.70
CA GLY A 154 -6.99 -8.04 -12.05
C GLY A 154 -8.27 -8.89 -12.07
N ASP A 155 -8.18 -10.18 -12.40
CA ASP A 155 -9.34 -11.06 -12.37
C ASP A 155 -9.78 -11.35 -10.92
N ARG A 156 -8.83 -11.45 -9.99
CA ARG A 156 -9.12 -11.56 -8.54
C ARG A 156 -9.79 -10.30 -8.00
N LEU A 157 -9.29 -9.13 -8.43
CA LEU A 157 -9.90 -7.86 -8.07
C LEU A 157 -11.38 -7.84 -8.50
N ARG A 158 -11.66 -8.15 -9.77
CA ARG A 158 -13.05 -8.22 -10.29
C ARG A 158 -13.91 -9.22 -9.52
N MET A 159 -13.37 -10.42 -9.23
CA MET A 159 -14.10 -11.44 -8.49
C MET A 159 -14.52 -10.96 -7.10
N VAL A 160 -13.63 -10.26 -6.40
CA VAL A 160 -13.93 -9.72 -5.07
C VAL A 160 -14.90 -8.54 -5.18
N ASP A 161 -14.65 -7.60 -6.09
CA ASP A 161 -15.51 -6.41 -6.28
C ASP A 161 -16.94 -6.77 -6.65
N GLN A 162 -17.12 -7.73 -7.58
CA GLN A 162 -18.43 -8.16 -8.07
C GLN A 162 -19.06 -9.25 -7.20
N GLY A 163 -18.27 -9.91 -6.37
CA GLY A 163 -18.72 -11.05 -5.55
C GLY A 163 -19.51 -10.68 -4.30
N GLY A 164 -19.68 -9.39 -3.98
CA GLY A 164 -20.41 -8.92 -2.81
C GLY A 164 -19.66 -9.12 -1.48
N TYR A 165 -18.34 -9.24 -1.52
CA TYR A 165 -17.50 -9.33 -0.33
C TYR A 165 -17.46 -8.00 0.43
N ASP A 166 -17.45 -8.08 1.77
CA ASP A 166 -17.30 -6.93 2.66
C ASP A 166 -15.86 -6.42 2.69
N CYS A 167 -15.49 -5.65 1.66
CA CYS A 167 -14.23 -4.92 1.64
C CYS A 167 -14.46 -3.47 1.19
N ALA A 168 -13.72 -2.54 1.77
CA ALA A 168 -13.88 -1.10 1.54
C ALA A 168 -12.87 -0.54 0.54
N VAL A 169 -11.76 -1.24 0.29
CA VAL A 169 -10.64 -0.75 -0.52
C VAL A 169 -9.86 -1.90 -1.15
N PHE A 170 -9.34 -1.64 -2.34
CA PHE A 170 -8.38 -2.54 -3.00
C PHE A 170 -6.98 -1.95 -3.01
N VAL A 171 -5.97 -2.84 -2.94
CA VAL A 171 -4.55 -2.52 -3.10
C VAL A 171 -3.99 -3.39 -4.22
N THR A 172 -3.53 -2.78 -5.33
CA THR A 172 -3.09 -3.54 -6.52
C THR A 172 -1.95 -2.83 -7.25
N PRO A 173 -1.02 -3.56 -7.91
CA PRO A 173 0.03 -2.93 -8.70
C PRO A 173 -0.53 -2.18 -9.90
N ILE A 174 -0.11 -0.92 -10.07
CA ILE A 174 -0.37 -0.12 -11.27
C ILE A 174 0.90 0.64 -11.64
N ASN A 175 1.49 0.32 -12.79
CA ASN A 175 2.68 0.97 -13.32
C ASN A 175 2.78 0.88 -14.85
N LYS A 176 3.60 1.72 -15.44
CA LYS A 176 3.78 1.78 -16.90
C LYS A 176 4.31 0.48 -17.51
N LEU A 177 5.16 -0.25 -16.77
CA LEU A 177 5.81 -1.47 -17.25
C LEU A 177 4.89 -2.71 -17.23
N GLY A 178 3.81 -2.70 -16.43
CA GLY A 178 3.00 -3.90 -16.20
C GLY A 178 3.62 -4.85 -15.15
N PHE A 179 4.60 -4.36 -14.38
CA PHE A 179 5.29 -5.14 -13.36
C PHE A 179 4.32 -5.61 -12.26
N TYR A 180 4.22 -6.92 -12.07
CA TYR A 180 3.24 -7.57 -11.17
C TYR A 180 1.76 -7.35 -11.51
N MET A 181 1.44 -6.83 -12.68
CA MET A 181 0.06 -6.64 -13.13
C MET A 181 -0.42 -7.89 -13.87
N ASN A 182 -0.94 -8.86 -13.13
CA ASN A 182 -1.40 -10.14 -13.68
C ASN A 182 -2.90 -10.12 -14.03
N PRO A 183 -3.37 -10.95 -14.98
CA PRO A 183 -2.60 -11.75 -15.92
C PRO A 183 -1.91 -10.91 -17.00
N SER A 184 -2.32 -9.66 -17.20
CA SER A 184 -1.70 -8.66 -18.08
C SER A 184 -1.93 -7.25 -17.54
N LYS A 185 -1.17 -6.29 -18.06
CA LYS A 185 -1.33 -4.87 -17.76
C LYS A 185 -2.74 -4.37 -18.12
N GLU A 186 -3.23 -4.77 -19.28
CA GLU A 186 -4.55 -4.39 -19.80
C GLU A 186 -5.67 -4.91 -18.88
N SER A 187 -5.58 -6.18 -18.44
CA SER A 187 -6.54 -6.76 -17.49
C SER A 187 -6.55 -6.02 -16.15
N ALA A 188 -5.37 -5.68 -15.63
CA ALA A 188 -5.27 -4.94 -14.37
C ALA A 188 -5.85 -3.52 -14.50
N LEU A 189 -5.54 -2.81 -15.58
CA LEU A 189 -6.06 -1.46 -15.84
C LEU A 189 -7.59 -1.46 -16.02
N ASP A 190 -8.12 -2.44 -16.76
CA ASP A 190 -9.56 -2.60 -16.92
C ASP A 190 -10.27 -2.93 -15.60
N ALA A 191 -9.68 -3.80 -14.78
CA ALA A 191 -10.21 -4.12 -13.45
C ALA A 191 -10.29 -2.89 -12.55
N VAL A 192 -9.24 -2.08 -12.52
CA VAL A 192 -9.18 -0.86 -11.70
C VAL A 192 -10.14 0.21 -12.21
N LYS A 193 -10.20 0.43 -13.52
CA LYS A 193 -11.12 1.39 -14.14
C LYS A 193 -12.59 1.12 -13.81
N ASN A 194 -12.97 -0.15 -13.75
CA ASN A 194 -14.36 -0.58 -13.53
C ASN A 194 -14.64 -0.97 -12.07
N CYS A 195 -13.68 -0.78 -11.16
CA CYS A 195 -13.85 -1.10 -9.76
C CYS A 195 -14.86 -0.16 -9.08
N SER A 196 -15.75 -0.72 -8.27
CA SER A 196 -16.76 0.03 -7.53
C SER A 196 -16.24 0.72 -6.27
N LYS A 197 -15.02 0.37 -5.83
CA LYS A 197 -14.42 0.82 -4.57
C LYS A 197 -13.10 1.56 -4.81
N PRO A 198 -12.65 2.40 -3.87
CA PRO A 198 -11.33 3.03 -3.94
C PRO A 198 -10.21 2.02 -4.18
N VAL A 199 -9.27 2.39 -5.05
CA VAL A 199 -8.09 1.58 -5.36
C VAL A 199 -6.82 2.34 -4.98
N ILE A 200 -5.99 1.72 -4.15
CA ILE A 200 -4.65 2.18 -3.80
C ILE A 200 -3.64 1.46 -4.71
N ALA A 201 -3.01 2.20 -5.61
CA ALA A 201 -1.99 1.67 -6.52
C ALA A 201 -0.68 1.42 -5.78
N ILE A 202 -0.10 0.22 -5.88
CA ILE A 202 1.24 -0.09 -5.39
C ILE A 202 2.23 -0.26 -6.55
N LYS A 203 3.52 -0.18 -6.25
CA LYS A 203 4.63 -0.33 -7.22
C LYS A 203 4.55 0.66 -8.40
N PRO A 204 4.17 1.94 -8.20
CA PRO A 204 4.02 2.91 -9.29
C PRO A 204 5.31 3.08 -10.11
N LEU A 205 6.47 2.94 -9.49
CA LEU A 205 7.81 3.01 -10.10
C LEU A 205 8.38 1.62 -10.45
N ALA A 206 7.55 0.57 -10.53
CA ALA A 206 7.95 -0.81 -10.87
C ALA A 206 9.18 -1.31 -10.09
N SER A 207 9.35 -0.91 -8.82
CA SER A 207 10.53 -1.21 -7.98
C SER A 207 11.86 -0.75 -8.61
N GLY A 208 11.87 0.43 -9.23
CA GLY A 208 13.05 1.02 -9.86
C GLY A 208 13.39 0.45 -11.24
N ARG A 209 12.45 -0.25 -11.91
CA ARG A 209 12.63 -0.83 -13.25
C ARG A 209 12.16 0.07 -14.39
N PHE A 210 12.11 1.36 -14.18
CA PHE A 210 11.79 2.27 -15.27
C PHE A 210 13.02 2.38 -16.20
N ASP A 211 12.80 2.16 -17.48
CA ASP A 211 13.78 2.20 -18.56
C ASP A 211 13.79 3.56 -19.30
N GLU A 212 12.68 4.27 -19.21
CA GLU A 212 12.50 5.59 -19.82
C GLU A 212 11.77 6.55 -18.89
N GLY A 213 12.14 7.82 -18.95
CA GLY A 213 11.53 8.89 -18.18
C GLY A 213 12.03 9.00 -16.74
N ARG A 214 11.53 10.02 -16.06
CA ARG A 214 11.84 10.28 -14.65
C ARG A 214 10.71 9.81 -13.74
N PRO A 215 10.94 9.63 -12.44
CA PRO A 215 9.90 9.25 -11.48
C PRO A 215 8.61 10.06 -11.64
N LYS A 216 8.70 11.37 -11.80
CA LYS A 216 7.54 12.25 -11.99
C LYS A 216 6.61 11.82 -13.13
N GLU A 217 7.15 11.41 -14.28
CA GLU A 217 6.32 11.00 -15.43
C GLU A 217 5.57 9.71 -15.16
N TRP A 218 6.18 8.80 -14.38
CA TRP A 218 5.56 7.55 -13.99
C TRP A 218 4.50 7.78 -12.91
N LEU A 219 4.79 8.61 -11.91
CA LEU A 219 3.83 8.98 -10.86
C LEU A 219 2.62 9.71 -11.46
N LYS A 220 2.86 10.63 -12.40
CA LYS A 220 1.77 11.29 -13.12
C LYS A 220 0.92 10.31 -13.91
N TRP A 221 1.52 9.37 -14.62
CA TRP A 221 0.80 8.35 -15.36
C TRP A 221 -0.09 7.50 -14.44
N VAL A 222 0.41 7.11 -13.26
CA VAL A 222 -0.39 6.38 -12.26
C VAL A 222 -1.52 7.25 -11.70
N SER A 223 -1.23 8.52 -11.39
CA SER A 223 -2.24 9.47 -10.91
C SER A 223 -3.36 9.72 -11.93
N ASP A 224 -3.02 9.73 -13.22
CA ASP A 224 -3.97 9.93 -14.31
C ASP A 224 -4.70 8.63 -14.72
N THR A 225 -4.31 7.47 -14.16
CA THR A 225 -4.94 6.18 -14.49
C THR A 225 -6.37 6.13 -13.93
N PRO A 226 -7.41 5.93 -14.78
CA PRO A 226 -8.79 5.88 -14.33
C PRO A 226 -9.02 4.79 -13.27
N GLY A 227 -9.69 5.14 -12.17
CA GLY A 227 -10.00 4.24 -11.06
C GLY A 227 -8.95 4.22 -9.95
N VAL A 228 -7.76 4.78 -10.15
CA VAL A 228 -6.77 4.94 -9.07
C VAL A 228 -7.18 6.08 -8.15
N SER A 229 -7.28 5.80 -6.87
CA SER A 229 -7.70 6.76 -5.84
C SER A 229 -6.54 7.27 -4.99
N SER A 230 -5.52 6.44 -4.77
CA SER A 230 -4.29 6.74 -4.03
C SER A 230 -3.14 5.88 -4.57
N MET A 231 -1.90 6.20 -4.20
CA MET A 231 -0.73 5.41 -4.58
C MET A 231 0.28 5.27 -3.44
N VAL A 232 1.05 4.18 -3.46
CA VAL A 232 2.09 3.86 -2.46
C VAL A 232 3.45 3.91 -3.11
N ILE A 233 4.34 4.75 -2.61
CA ILE A 233 5.68 4.98 -3.17
C ILE A 233 6.72 4.59 -2.13
N GLY A 234 7.70 3.76 -2.52
CA GLY A 234 8.80 3.34 -1.66
C GLY A 234 10.03 4.19 -1.87
N PHE A 235 10.64 4.63 -0.79
CA PHE A 235 11.89 5.38 -0.76
C PHE A 235 12.97 4.58 -0.04
N MET A 236 14.25 4.80 -0.37
CA MET A 236 15.40 4.26 0.35
C MET A 236 16.23 5.35 1.01
N SER A 237 15.97 6.62 0.71
CA SER A 237 16.67 7.76 1.29
C SER A 237 15.77 9.00 1.37
N GLU A 238 16.25 10.03 2.08
CA GLU A 238 15.59 11.33 2.17
C GLU A 238 15.61 12.05 0.81
N GLU A 239 16.65 11.83 0.00
CA GLU A 239 16.80 12.43 -1.33
C GLU A 239 15.76 11.86 -2.29
N GLU A 240 15.57 10.53 -2.33
CA GLU A 240 14.50 9.89 -3.12
C GLU A 240 13.13 10.37 -2.66
N ALA A 241 12.91 10.46 -1.34
CA ALA A 241 11.66 10.97 -0.79
C ALA A 241 11.42 12.44 -1.22
N THR A 242 12.45 13.28 -1.21
CA THR A 242 12.36 14.68 -1.63
C THR A 242 11.99 14.79 -3.11
N GLU A 243 12.66 14.03 -3.98
CA GLU A 243 12.39 14.03 -5.43
C GLU A 243 10.95 13.62 -5.71
N ASP A 244 10.53 12.48 -5.20
CA ASP A 244 9.22 11.91 -5.50
C ASP A 244 8.06 12.70 -4.85
N ILE A 245 8.22 13.15 -3.60
CA ILE A 245 7.20 13.97 -2.92
C ILE A 245 7.06 15.34 -3.60
N THR A 246 8.17 15.94 -4.04
CA THR A 246 8.12 17.19 -4.80
C THR A 246 7.37 16.99 -6.12
N ALA A 247 7.66 15.90 -6.84
CA ALA A 247 6.96 15.56 -8.06
C ALA A 247 5.46 15.35 -7.82
N LEU A 248 5.08 14.68 -6.73
CA LEU A 248 3.67 14.48 -6.35
C LEU A 248 2.98 15.80 -6.01
N LYS A 249 3.64 16.70 -5.29
CA LYS A 249 3.08 18.04 -5.01
C LYS A 249 2.76 18.79 -6.29
N GLU A 250 3.67 18.78 -7.26
CA GLU A 250 3.43 19.39 -8.56
C GLU A 250 2.27 18.71 -9.31
N ILE A 251 2.18 17.36 -9.29
CA ILE A 251 1.10 16.58 -9.92
C ILE A 251 -0.26 16.94 -9.31
N PHE A 252 -0.33 17.10 -8.00
CA PHE A 252 -1.56 17.41 -7.27
C PHE A 252 -1.82 18.92 -7.12
N GLY A 253 -0.96 19.80 -7.65
CA GLY A 253 -1.10 21.24 -7.55
C GLY A 253 -0.95 21.77 -6.12
N ILE A 254 -0.11 21.14 -5.31
CA ILE A 254 0.17 21.51 -3.91
C ILE A 254 1.40 22.43 -3.90
N SER A 255 1.26 23.60 -3.30
CA SER A 255 2.35 24.59 -3.10
C SER A 255 3.09 24.36 -1.78
#